data_6292308f5715cfa821b0e4c415307823
#
_entry.id   6292308f5715cfa821b0e4c415307823
#
_cell.length_a   1.000
_cell.length_b   1.000
_cell.length_c   1.000
_cell.angle_alpha   90.00
_cell.angle_beta   90.00
_cell.angle_gamma   90.00
#
_symmetry.space_group_name_H-M   'P 1'
#
loop_
_entity.id
_entity.type
_entity.pdbx_description
1 polymer ?
#
loop_
_entity_poly.entity_id
_entity_poly.type
_entity_poly.pdbx_seq_one_letter_code
_entity_poly.pdbx_strand_id
1 'polypeptide(L)'
;MDMSRRIRPLLLSLCLSVVAACSGAQPQPQNQSYEPRVGQQGKDVVWVPTPQELVDKMLDMAKVTPKDYLIDLGSGDGRTVITAAKRGLRARGIEYNPDMVELSKKNAAKAGVSDKATFAKADLFESDFSDAQVITMFLLPQINLKLRPKILDLKPGTRIVSNSFTMGEWAADESATVGGECDHWCTALLWIVPAKVEGTWQLPQGELMLKQTFQMLSGTLKTGNSSSGITNAKMIGDQIVFTAGGNQYTGRVNGNVMEGKSGSGSWKATRLK
;
A
#
# COMPACT_ATOMS: atom_id res chain seq x y z
N MET A 1 -119.18 -6.15 -2.15
CA MET A 1 -118.01 -7.11 -1.88
C MET A 1 -116.78 -6.46 -2.38
N ASP A 2 -116.13 -5.88 -1.49
CA ASP A 2 -114.93 -5.08 -1.80
C ASP A 2 -113.74 -5.66 -1.06
N MET A 3 -112.68 -5.92 -1.77
CA MET A 3 -111.46 -6.40 -1.23
C MET A 3 -110.32 -5.53 -1.72
N SER A 4 -110.08 -4.45 -1.04
CA SER A 4 -108.97 -3.58 -1.24
C SER A 4 -107.63 -4.24 -0.69
N ARG A 5 -106.75 -4.55 -1.57
CA ARG A 5 -105.40 -4.98 -1.24
C ARG A 5 -104.45 -3.78 -1.06
N ARG A 6 -104.00 -3.54 0.14
CA ARG A 6 -102.94 -2.57 0.48
C ARG A 6 -101.57 -3.12 0.09
N ILE A 7 -100.90 -2.42 -0.80
CA ILE A 7 -99.50 -2.65 -1.16
C ILE A 7 -98.61 -1.88 -0.17
N ARG A 8 -97.75 -2.54 0.55
CA ARG A 8 -96.68 -1.94 1.38
C ARG A 8 -95.47 -1.72 0.53
N PRO A 9 -94.76 -0.57 0.56
CA PRO A 9 -93.48 -0.39 -0.10
C PRO A 9 -92.37 -0.99 0.74
N LEU A 10 -91.51 -1.82 0.11
CA LEU A 10 -90.32 -2.36 0.65
C LEU A 10 -89.20 -1.32 0.56
N LEU A 11 -88.77 -0.80 1.71
CA LEU A 11 -87.56 0.08 1.79
C LEU A 11 -86.31 -0.77 1.66
N LEU A 12 -85.64 -0.62 0.52
CA LEU A 12 -84.29 -1.23 0.29
C LEU A 12 -83.30 -0.33 0.98
N SER A 13 -82.72 -0.80 2.09
CA SER A 13 -81.59 -0.19 2.80
C SER A 13 -80.28 -0.51 2.07
N LEU A 14 -79.72 0.49 1.40
CA LEU A 14 -78.43 0.38 0.72
C LEU A 14 -77.28 0.56 1.76
N CYS A 15 -76.72 -0.55 2.27
CA CYS A 15 -75.50 -0.51 3.11
C CYS A 15 -74.30 -0.17 2.25
N LEU A 16 -73.83 1.07 2.32
CA LEU A 16 -72.52 1.46 1.74
C LEU A 16 -71.37 0.92 2.63
N SER A 17 -70.75 -0.18 2.20
CA SER A 17 -69.55 -0.70 2.85
C SER A 17 -68.37 0.16 2.44
N VAL A 18 -67.89 1.04 3.32
CA VAL A 18 -66.61 1.75 3.16
C VAL A 18 -65.46 0.77 3.39
N VAL A 19 -64.85 0.31 2.31
CA VAL A 19 -63.57 -0.46 2.38
C VAL A 19 -62.46 0.55 2.65
N ALA A 20 -62.02 0.70 3.90
CA ALA A 20 -60.83 1.41 4.28
C ALA A 20 -59.62 0.66 3.73
N ALA A 21 -59.05 1.12 2.61
CA ALA A 21 -57.76 0.63 2.10
C ALA A 21 -56.69 1.08 3.08
N CYS A 22 -56.29 0.20 4.00
CA CYS A 22 -55.05 0.32 4.74
C CYS A 22 -53.88 0.18 3.74
N SER A 23 -53.38 1.31 3.22
CA SER A 23 -52.10 1.35 2.53
C SER A 23 -51.02 1.00 3.55
N GLY A 24 -50.70 -0.29 3.65
CA GLY A 24 -49.53 -0.76 4.35
C GLY A 24 -48.29 -0.14 3.68
N ALA A 25 -47.70 0.85 4.30
CA ALA A 25 -46.37 1.30 3.92
C ALA A 25 -45.45 0.09 4.01
N GLN A 26 -45.01 -0.42 2.85
CA GLN A 26 -43.93 -1.44 2.84
C GLN A 26 -42.74 -0.83 3.54
N PRO A 27 -42.08 -1.54 4.50
CA PRO A 27 -40.86 -1.07 5.07
C PRO A 27 -39.87 -0.91 3.91
N GLN A 28 -39.41 0.31 3.67
CA GLN A 28 -38.28 0.52 2.76
C GLN A 28 -37.12 -0.35 3.27
N PRO A 29 -36.38 -1.03 2.39
CA PRO A 29 -35.20 -1.76 2.81
C PRO A 29 -34.29 -0.78 3.52
N GLN A 30 -34.11 -0.97 4.82
CA GLN A 30 -33.12 -0.24 5.59
C GLN A 30 -31.79 -0.51 4.89
N ASN A 31 -31.16 0.55 4.39
CA ASN A 31 -29.84 0.52 3.79
C ASN A 31 -28.86 0.16 4.93
N GLN A 32 -28.78 -1.14 5.26
CA GLN A 32 -27.82 -1.61 6.27
C GLN A 32 -26.44 -1.21 5.76
N SER A 33 -25.80 -0.32 6.48
CA SER A 33 -24.42 0.03 6.21
C SER A 33 -23.58 -1.24 6.25
N TYR A 34 -22.82 -1.50 5.19
CA TYR A 34 -21.90 -2.62 5.18
C TYR A 34 -20.89 -2.48 6.33
N GLU A 35 -20.80 -3.49 7.18
CA GLU A 35 -19.85 -3.59 8.29
C GLU A 35 -19.00 -4.83 8.10
N PRO A 36 -17.69 -4.69 7.88
CA PRO A 36 -16.81 -5.82 7.69
C PRO A 36 -16.60 -6.56 9.02
N ARG A 37 -16.43 -7.89 8.93
CA ARG A 37 -16.08 -8.73 10.07
C ARG A 37 -14.62 -9.13 10.00
N VAL A 38 -13.87 -8.99 11.10
CA VAL A 38 -12.49 -9.47 11.19
C VAL A 38 -12.47 -10.97 10.85
N GLY A 39 -11.56 -11.38 9.96
CA GLY A 39 -11.48 -12.73 9.45
C GLY A 39 -12.44 -13.05 8.29
N GLN A 40 -13.25 -12.07 7.80
CA GLN A 40 -14.08 -12.32 6.62
C GLN A 40 -13.22 -12.62 5.40
N GLN A 41 -13.71 -13.52 4.55
CA GLN A 41 -13.03 -13.94 3.33
C GLN A 41 -12.89 -12.79 2.35
N GLY A 42 -11.65 -12.51 1.92
CA GLY A 42 -11.33 -11.68 0.75
C GLY A 42 -11.03 -12.55 -0.47
N LYS A 43 -10.41 -11.97 -1.50
CA LYS A 43 -10.01 -12.71 -2.71
C LYS A 43 -8.90 -13.73 -2.40
N ASP A 44 -7.80 -13.27 -1.84
CA ASP A 44 -6.59 -14.05 -1.62
C ASP A 44 -6.19 -14.10 -0.12
N VAL A 45 -6.79 -13.24 0.69
CA VAL A 45 -6.54 -13.12 2.14
C VAL A 45 -7.85 -12.85 2.89
N VAL A 46 -7.91 -13.21 4.16
CA VAL A 46 -8.96 -12.74 5.07
C VAL A 46 -8.69 -11.28 5.46
N TRP A 47 -9.76 -10.50 5.63
CA TRP A 47 -9.60 -9.14 6.09
C TRP A 47 -9.28 -9.06 7.58
N VAL A 48 -8.17 -8.43 7.91
CA VAL A 48 -7.76 -8.09 9.27
C VAL A 48 -7.30 -6.62 9.24
N PRO A 49 -7.89 -5.75 10.06
CA PRO A 49 -7.49 -4.35 10.08
C PRO A 49 -6.13 -4.16 10.77
N THR A 50 -5.23 -3.41 10.17
CA THR A 50 -3.99 -2.98 10.84
C THR A 50 -4.34 -2.06 12.01
N PRO A 51 -3.82 -2.30 13.24
CA PRO A 51 -4.02 -1.39 14.37
C PRO A 51 -3.58 0.04 14.03
N GLN A 52 -4.31 1.05 14.51
CA GLN A 52 -4.04 2.44 14.15
C GLN A 52 -2.63 2.89 14.55
N GLU A 53 -2.16 2.47 15.72
CA GLU A 53 -0.80 2.75 16.19
C GLU A 53 0.27 2.21 15.22
N LEU A 54 0.03 1.00 14.65
CA LEU A 54 0.95 0.43 13.67
C LEU A 54 0.86 1.16 12.31
N VAL A 55 -0.33 1.61 11.88
CA VAL A 55 -0.47 2.46 10.69
C VAL A 55 0.37 3.74 10.85
N ASP A 56 0.26 4.39 12.01
CA ASP A 56 1.03 5.60 12.30
C ASP A 56 2.53 5.31 12.28
N LYS A 57 2.96 4.20 12.91
CA LYS A 57 4.36 3.75 12.90
C LYS A 57 4.89 3.44 11.49
N MET A 58 4.09 2.78 10.66
CA MET A 58 4.44 2.48 9.26
C MET A 58 4.69 3.77 8.46
N LEU A 59 3.83 4.77 8.61
CA LEU A 59 3.98 6.06 7.94
C LEU A 59 5.18 6.86 8.48
N ASP A 60 5.46 6.78 9.79
CA ASP A 60 6.63 7.42 10.40
C ASP A 60 7.93 6.79 9.91
N MET A 61 8.02 5.46 9.85
CA MET A 61 9.18 4.74 9.29
C MET A 61 9.42 5.08 7.83
N ALA A 62 8.36 5.19 7.04
CA ALA A 62 8.44 5.63 5.65
C ALA A 62 8.83 7.11 5.53
N LYS A 63 8.88 7.88 6.62
CA LYS A 63 9.19 9.32 6.63
C LYS A 63 8.36 10.07 5.59
N VAL A 64 7.06 9.81 5.58
CA VAL A 64 6.14 10.35 4.58
C VAL A 64 6.07 11.88 4.65
N THR A 65 5.92 12.51 3.50
CA THR A 65 5.78 13.96 3.37
C THR A 65 4.57 14.30 2.49
N PRO A 66 4.01 15.52 2.55
CA PRO A 66 2.92 15.92 1.67
C PRO A 66 3.23 15.88 0.15
N LYS A 67 4.50 15.72 -0.22
CA LYS A 67 4.94 15.58 -1.63
C LYS A 67 4.86 14.15 -2.14
N ASP A 68 4.73 13.18 -1.23
CA ASP A 68 4.67 11.77 -1.58
C ASP A 68 3.27 11.39 -2.11
N TYR A 69 3.26 10.42 -2.99
CA TYR A 69 2.07 9.69 -3.37
C TYR A 69 2.15 8.29 -2.76
N LEU A 70 1.16 7.96 -1.93
CA LEU A 70 1.07 6.66 -1.28
C LEU A 70 0.04 5.78 -1.97
N ILE A 71 0.39 4.51 -2.19
CA ILE A 71 -0.55 3.48 -2.61
C ILE A 71 -0.57 2.36 -1.57
N ASP A 72 -1.79 2.00 -1.11
CA ASP A 72 -2.04 0.92 -0.18
C ASP A 72 -2.60 -0.30 -0.94
N LEU A 73 -1.87 -1.41 -0.92
CA LEU A 73 -2.22 -2.64 -1.62
C LEU A 73 -3.04 -3.55 -0.70
N GLY A 74 -4.31 -3.76 -1.03
CA GLY A 74 -5.29 -4.41 -0.16
C GLY A 74 -5.79 -3.46 0.92
N SER A 75 -6.34 -2.31 0.51
CA SER A 75 -6.61 -1.18 1.42
C SER A 75 -7.72 -1.40 2.43
N GLY A 76 -8.50 -2.49 2.32
CA GLY A 76 -9.54 -2.84 3.27
C GLY A 76 -10.53 -1.69 3.51
N ASP A 77 -10.68 -1.27 4.76
CA ASP A 77 -11.57 -0.18 5.17
C ASP A 77 -11.00 1.24 4.93
N GLY A 78 -9.81 1.31 4.33
CA GLY A 78 -9.15 2.56 3.92
C GLY A 78 -8.37 3.29 5.01
N ARG A 79 -8.22 2.71 6.22
CA ARG A 79 -7.60 3.41 7.36
C ARG A 79 -6.20 3.94 7.09
N THR A 80 -5.33 3.16 6.42
CA THR A 80 -3.96 3.57 6.06
C THR A 80 -3.98 4.76 5.09
N VAL A 81 -4.79 4.67 4.04
CA VAL A 81 -4.97 5.72 3.02
C VAL A 81 -5.50 7.01 3.65
N ILE A 82 -6.52 6.89 4.51
CA ILE A 82 -7.13 8.02 5.22
C ILE A 82 -6.12 8.67 6.17
N THR A 83 -5.33 7.88 6.90
CA THR A 83 -4.30 8.40 7.80
C THR A 83 -3.21 9.13 7.03
N ALA A 84 -2.77 8.59 5.89
CA ALA A 84 -1.83 9.27 5.00
C ALA A 84 -2.41 10.59 4.46
N ALA A 85 -3.66 10.60 4.03
CA ALA A 85 -4.34 11.81 3.55
C ALA A 85 -4.47 12.88 4.65
N LYS A 86 -4.76 12.51 5.89
CA LYS A 86 -4.75 13.43 7.05
C LYS A 86 -3.36 14.04 7.31
N ARG A 87 -2.28 13.33 6.97
CA ARG A 87 -0.90 13.84 7.02
C ARG A 87 -0.54 14.71 5.81
N GLY A 88 -1.50 14.94 4.91
CA GLY A 88 -1.35 15.82 3.75
C GLY A 88 -1.00 15.14 2.44
N LEU A 89 -0.74 13.83 2.42
CA LEU A 89 -0.38 13.08 1.21
C LEU A 89 -1.57 12.93 0.26
N ARG A 90 -1.26 12.83 -1.03
CA ARG A 90 -2.16 12.17 -1.97
C ARG A 90 -2.02 10.65 -1.74
N ALA A 91 -3.14 9.95 -1.53
CA ALA A 91 -3.12 8.54 -1.23
C ALA A 91 -4.22 7.78 -1.98
N ARG A 92 -3.92 6.56 -2.41
CA ARG A 92 -4.86 5.68 -3.12
C ARG A 92 -4.86 4.29 -2.50
N GLY A 93 -6.05 3.75 -2.28
CA GLY A 93 -6.25 2.35 -1.92
C GLY A 93 -6.62 1.53 -3.14
N ILE A 94 -5.99 0.35 -3.27
CA ILE A 94 -6.36 -0.68 -4.24
C ILE A 94 -6.98 -1.82 -3.43
N GLU A 95 -8.24 -2.14 -3.72
CA GLU A 95 -9.02 -3.15 -3.01
C GLU A 95 -9.87 -3.96 -3.99
N TYR A 96 -9.91 -5.27 -3.81
CA TYR A 96 -10.66 -6.15 -4.69
C TYR A 96 -12.16 -6.20 -4.35
N ASN A 97 -12.50 -6.11 -3.06
CA ASN A 97 -13.87 -6.17 -2.58
C ASN A 97 -14.59 -4.83 -2.81
N PRO A 98 -15.66 -4.78 -3.63
CA PRO A 98 -16.38 -3.54 -3.92
C PRO A 98 -17.04 -2.92 -2.69
N ASP A 99 -17.53 -3.72 -1.73
CA ASP A 99 -18.18 -3.20 -0.53
C ASP A 99 -17.17 -2.51 0.40
N MET A 100 -15.94 -3.05 0.47
CA MET A 100 -14.82 -2.42 1.18
C MET A 100 -14.40 -1.11 0.51
N VAL A 101 -14.39 -1.05 -0.82
CA VAL A 101 -14.12 0.20 -1.57
C VAL A 101 -15.15 1.27 -1.24
N GLU A 102 -16.43 0.92 -1.24
CA GLU A 102 -17.50 1.88 -0.90
C GLU A 102 -17.45 2.29 0.59
N LEU A 103 -17.13 1.36 1.48
CA LEU A 103 -16.89 1.67 2.89
C LEU A 103 -15.71 2.66 3.04
N SER A 104 -14.59 2.41 2.36
CA SER A 104 -13.41 3.28 2.40
C SER A 104 -13.71 4.69 1.91
N LYS A 105 -14.50 4.83 0.84
CA LYS A 105 -14.96 6.14 0.35
C LYS A 105 -15.81 6.87 1.38
N LYS A 106 -16.77 6.17 2.03
CA LYS A 106 -17.58 6.72 3.12
C LYS A 106 -16.72 7.15 4.31
N ASN A 107 -15.75 6.33 4.69
CA ASN A 107 -14.81 6.64 5.77
C ASN A 107 -13.96 7.88 5.45
N ALA A 108 -13.47 8.01 4.21
CA ALA A 108 -12.70 9.18 3.77
C ALA A 108 -13.57 10.47 3.77
N ALA A 109 -14.82 10.36 3.32
CA ALA A 109 -15.77 11.47 3.38
C ALA A 109 -16.05 11.91 4.82
N LYS A 110 -16.31 10.95 5.72
CA LYS A 110 -16.49 11.20 7.16
C LYS A 110 -15.25 11.84 7.80
N ALA A 111 -14.06 11.48 7.33
CA ALA A 111 -12.79 12.03 7.80
C ALA A 111 -12.44 13.38 7.16
N GLY A 112 -13.20 13.86 6.17
CA GLY A 112 -12.96 15.14 5.48
C GLY A 112 -11.74 15.14 4.57
N VAL A 113 -11.35 13.97 4.00
CA VAL A 113 -10.11 13.83 3.20
C VAL A 113 -10.35 13.22 1.80
N SER A 114 -11.58 13.28 1.29
CA SER A 114 -11.94 12.70 -0.02
C SER A 114 -11.22 13.34 -1.20
N ASP A 115 -10.69 14.54 -1.04
CA ASP A 115 -9.87 15.24 -2.03
C ASP A 115 -8.48 14.62 -2.20
N LYS A 116 -7.97 13.93 -1.18
CA LYS A 116 -6.64 13.32 -1.13
C LYS A 116 -6.66 11.80 -1.04
N ALA A 117 -7.71 11.21 -0.47
CA ALA A 117 -7.89 9.77 -0.30
C ALA A 117 -8.83 9.21 -1.38
N THR A 118 -8.29 8.41 -2.28
CA THR A 118 -9.05 7.76 -3.36
C THR A 118 -8.99 6.25 -3.26
N PHE A 119 -10.01 5.55 -3.76
CA PHE A 119 -10.09 4.10 -3.68
C PHE A 119 -10.57 3.51 -5.00
N ALA A 120 -9.93 2.44 -5.45
CA ALA A 120 -10.28 1.74 -6.67
C ALA A 120 -10.55 0.26 -6.39
N LYS A 121 -11.67 -0.24 -6.94
CA LYS A 121 -11.87 -1.69 -7.07
C LYS A 121 -10.96 -2.21 -8.16
N ALA A 122 -9.92 -2.95 -7.79
CA ALA A 122 -8.98 -3.52 -8.75
C ALA A 122 -8.23 -4.72 -8.17
N ASP A 123 -7.68 -5.55 -9.06
CA ASP A 123 -6.71 -6.58 -8.70
C ASP A 123 -5.34 -5.91 -8.52
N LEU A 124 -4.72 -6.10 -7.36
CA LEU A 124 -3.41 -5.52 -7.05
C LEU A 124 -2.29 -6.04 -7.97
N PHE A 125 -2.42 -7.26 -8.51
CA PHE A 125 -1.43 -7.82 -9.42
C PHE A 125 -1.47 -7.17 -10.81
N GLU A 126 -2.67 -6.78 -11.26
CA GLU A 126 -2.91 -6.11 -12.54
C GLU A 126 -2.80 -4.58 -12.46
N SER A 127 -2.77 -4.03 -11.25
CA SER A 127 -2.76 -2.59 -11.02
C SER A 127 -1.38 -2.00 -11.27
N ASP A 128 -1.33 -0.82 -11.89
CA ASP A 128 -0.12 -0.01 -11.96
C ASP A 128 0.02 0.83 -10.68
N PHE A 129 1.18 0.71 -10.05
CA PHE A 129 1.59 1.49 -8.87
C PHE A 129 3.03 2.05 -9.03
N SER A 130 3.49 2.18 -10.27
CA SER A 130 4.86 2.60 -10.61
C SER A 130 5.15 4.08 -10.29
N ASP A 131 4.13 4.90 -10.08
CA ASP A 131 4.24 6.31 -9.74
C ASP A 131 4.25 6.58 -8.22
N ALA A 132 4.07 5.54 -7.38
CA ALA A 132 4.11 5.68 -5.94
C ALA A 132 5.52 5.96 -5.40
N GLN A 133 5.62 6.85 -4.42
CA GLN A 133 6.80 7.05 -3.60
C GLN A 133 6.77 6.20 -2.32
N VAL A 134 5.56 5.79 -1.90
CA VAL A 134 5.34 4.93 -0.74
C VAL A 134 4.30 3.88 -1.09
N ILE A 135 4.60 2.64 -0.76
CA ILE A 135 3.64 1.53 -0.83
C ILE A 135 3.46 0.96 0.57
N THR A 136 2.22 0.79 0.98
CA THR A 136 1.86 0.08 2.21
C THR A 136 1.11 -1.20 1.89
N MET A 137 1.25 -2.22 2.73
CA MET A 137 0.56 -3.49 2.55
C MET A 137 0.45 -4.29 3.85
N PHE A 138 -0.62 -5.07 3.95
CA PHE A 138 -0.78 -6.12 4.94
C PHE A 138 -1.27 -7.38 4.24
N LEU A 139 -0.34 -8.07 3.60
CA LEU A 139 -0.62 -9.20 2.72
C LEU A 139 0.20 -10.41 3.14
N LEU A 140 -0.31 -11.62 2.83
CA LEU A 140 0.38 -12.86 3.17
C LEU A 140 1.75 -12.98 2.46
N PRO A 141 2.72 -13.71 3.03
CA PRO A 141 4.07 -13.84 2.48
C PRO A 141 4.11 -14.27 1.01
N GLN A 142 3.26 -15.20 0.60
CA GLN A 142 3.20 -15.67 -0.79
C GLN A 142 2.74 -14.58 -1.77
N ILE A 143 1.90 -13.64 -1.32
CA ILE A 143 1.48 -12.50 -2.13
C ILE A 143 2.61 -11.48 -2.24
N ASN A 144 3.29 -11.20 -1.13
CA ASN A 144 4.47 -10.34 -1.11
C ASN A 144 5.56 -10.86 -2.07
N LEU A 145 5.82 -12.18 -2.06
CA LEU A 145 6.76 -12.81 -2.98
C LEU A 145 6.34 -12.69 -4.45
N LYS A 146 5.06 -12.80 -4.75
CA LYS A 146 4.52 -12.62 -6.11
C LYS A 146 4.62 -11.15 -6.57
N LEU A 147 4.47 -10.19 -5.66
CA LEU A 147 4.61 -8.76 -5.95
C LEU A 147 6.07 -8.30 -6.02
N ARG A 148 6.98 -8.98 -5.33
CA ARG A 148 8.39 -8.57 -5.17
C ARG A 148 9.10 -8.23 -6.48
N PRO A 149 8.98 -8.99 -7.59
CA PRO A 149 9.62 -8.62 -8.85
C PRO A 149 9.14 -7.26 -9.36
N LYS A 150 7.83 -7.00 -9.34
CA LYS A 150 7.23 -5.73 -9.76
C LYS A 150 7.65 -4.58 -8.83
N ILE A 151 7.77 -4.83 -7.53
CA ILE A 151 8.24 -3.85 -6.54
C ILE A 151 9.71 -3.49 -6.77
N LEU A 152 10.57 -4.47 -7.10
CA LEU A 152 11.99 -4.26 -7.40
C LEU A 152 12.23 -3.48 -8.70
N ASP A 153 11.22 -3.35 -9.55
CA ASP A 153 11.27 -2.54 -10.78
C ASP A 153 10.79 -1.10 -10.58
N LEU A 154 10.34 -0.75 -9.38
CA LEU A 154 9.96 0.62 -9.05
C LEU A 154 11.19 1.54 -9.02
N LYS A 155 10.94 2.84 -8.98
CA LYS A 155 12.01 3.86 -8.89
C LYS A 155 12.85 3.62 -7.64
N PRO A 156 14.19 3.67 -7.76
CA PRO A 156 15.06 3.62 -6.59
C PRO A 156 14.68 4.67 -5.56
N GLY A 157 14.61 4.27 -4.29
CA GLY A 157 14.15 5.14 -3.21
C GLY A 157 12.65 5.05 -2.90
N THR A 158 11.84 4.31 -3.69
CA THR A 158 10.47 3.98 -3.30
C THR A 158 10.50 3.18 -2.00
N ARG A 159 9.68 3.58 -1.03
CA ARG A 159 9.62 3.01 0.31
C ARG A 159 8.42 2.07 0.41
N ILE A 160 8.68 0.83 0.80
CA ILE A 160 7.67 -0.21 0.94
C ILE A 160 7.54 -0.54 2.42
N VAL A 161 6.35 -0.43 2.98
CA VAL A 161 6.13 -0.79 4.39
C VAL A 161 5.07 -1.88 4.49
N SER A 162 5.47 -3.00 5.06
CA SER A 162 4.58 -4.14 5.30
C SER A 162 4.28 -4.29 6.78
N ASN A 163 3.01 -4.59 7.11
CA ASN A 163 2.67 -5.10 8.42
C ASN A 163 3.10 -6.57 8.50
N SER A 164 4.02 -6.88 9.39
CA SER A 164 4.50 -8.20 9.89
C SER A 164 5.04 -9.18 8.85
N PHE A 165 4.57 -9.16 7.62
CA PHE A 165 4.94 -10.17 6.62
C PHE A 165 6.10 -9.73 5.74
N THR A 166 7.08 -10.64 5.59
CA THR A 166 8.34 -10.40 4.88
C THR A 166 8.20 -10.56 3.35
N MET A 167 9.29 -10.24 2.65
CA MET A 167 9.46 -10.46 1.21
C MET A 167 10.48 -11.60 0.92
N GLY A 168 10.44 -12.66 1.74
CA GLY A 168 11.38 -13.79 1.62
C GLY A 168 12.79 -13.35 1.95
N GLU A 169 13.75 -13.68 1.07
CA GLU A 169 15.18 -13.40 1.26
C GLU A 169 15.55 -11.91 1.16
N TRP A 170 14.64 -11.07 0.65
CA TRP A 170 14.86 -9.63 0.68
C TRP A 170 14.63 -9.11 2.10
N ALA A 171 15.71 -9.01 2.87
CA ALA A 171 15.68 -8.52 4.24
C ALA A 171 15.21 -7.06 4.30
N ALA A 172 14.39 -6.74 5.30
CA ALA A 172 13.97 -5.36 5.53
C ALA A 172 15.15 -4.47 5.91
N ASP A 173 15.14 -3.22 5.46
CA ASP A 173 16.14 -2.21 5.82
C ASP A 173 15.95 -1.73 7.27
N GLU A 174 14.69 -1.71 7.75
CA GLU A 174 14.33 -1.31 9.10
C GLU A 174 13.11 -2.10 9.57
N SER A 175 13.03 -2.37 10.88
CA SER A 175 11.87 -2.96 11.52
C SER A 175 11.56 -2.26 12.84
N ALA A 176 10.27 -2.15 13.17
CA ALA A 176 9.83 -1.60 14.44
C ALA A 176 8.55 -2.28 14.90
N THR A 177 8.49 -2.64 16.17
CA THR A 177 7.30 -3.24 16.79
C THR A 177 6.63 -2.21 17.69
N VAL A 178 5.30 -2.10 17.58
CA VAL A 178 4.49 -1.31 18.51
C VAL A 178 4.02 -2.23 19.64
N GLY A 179 3.80 -1.64 20.79
CA GLY A 179 3.25 -2.30 21.97
C GLY A 179 1.79 -1.89 22.24
N GLY A 180 1.42 -1.74 23.49
CA GLY A 180 0.09 -1.25 23.88
C GLY A 180 -1.03 -2.25 23.62
N GLU A 181 -2.04 -1.84 22.86
CA GLU A 181 -3.23 -2.64 22.54
C GLU A 181 -3.05 -3.58 21.34
N CYS A 182 -1.85 -3.63 20.75
CA CYS A 182 -1.57 -4.48 19.62
C CYS A 182 -1.16 -5.89 20.07
N ASP A 183 -2.04 -6.88 19.92
CA ASP A 183 -1.80 -8.26 20.32
C ASP A 183 -1.14 -9.11 19.23
N HIS A 184 -1.48 -8.87 17.97
CA HIS A 184 -1.03 -9.66 16.83
C HIS A 184 -0.66 -8.77 15.64
N TRP A 185 0.38 -9.17 14.90
CA TRP A 185 0.85 -8.44 13.70
C TRP A 185 1.19 -6.98 14.01
N CYS A 186 2.10 -6.79 14.97
CA CYS A 186 2.46 -5.48 15.52
C CYS A 186 3.78 -4.93 15.00
N THR A 187 4.37 -5.52 13.98
CA THR A 187 5.69 -5.16 13.48
C THR A 187 5.58 -4.51 12.10
N ALA A 188 6.08 -3.29 11.98
CA ALA A 188 6.28 -2.65 10.69
C ALA A 188 7.66 -3.03 10.14
N LEU A 189 7.71 -3.39 8.85
CA LEU A 189 8.90 -3.75 8.10
C LEU A 189 9.06 -2.79 6.92
N LEU A 190 10.20 -2.11 6.82
CA LEU A 190 10.49 -1.15 5.76
C LEU A 190 11.55 -1.71 4.79
N TRP A 191 11.29 -1.58 3.49
CA TRP A 191 12.27 -1.75 2.42
C TRP A 191 12.36 -0.47 1.60
N ILE A 192 13.56 -0.17 1.12
CA ILE A 192 13.82 0.93 0.18
C ILE A 192 14.29 0.31 -1.13
N VAL A 193 13.52 0.50 -2.20
CA VAL A 193 13.86 -0.08 -3.52
C VAL A 193 15.26 0.37 -3.94
N PRO A 194 16.22 -0.56 -4.14
CA PRO A 194 17.58 -0.21 -4.49
C PRO A 194 17.74 0.08 -5.99
N ALA A 195 18.64 0.98 -6.34
CA ALA A 195 19.10 1.09 -7.72
C ALA A 195 19.81 -0.20 -8.17
N LYS A 196 19.64 -0.58 -9.44
CA LYS A 196 20.27 -1.75 -10.05
C LYS A 196 21.69 -1.40 -10.51
N VAL A 197 22.68 -1.87 -9.77
CA VAL A 197 24.09 -1.51 -9.98
C VAL A 197 25.00 -2.69 -10.36
N GLU A 198 24.46 -3.89 -10.47
CA GLU A 198 25.22 -5.05 -10.90
C GLU A 198 25.93 -4.81 -12.23
N GLY A 199 27.19 -5.24 -12.36
CA GLY A 199 28.01 -5.11 -13.55
C GLY A 199 29.34 -4.42 -13.27
N THR A 200 30.03 -4.01 -14.35
CA THR A 200 31.36 -3.38 -14.29
C THR A 200 31.23 -1.87 -14.52
N TRP A 201 31.94 -1.15 -13.70
CA TRP A 201 31.95 0.34 -13.70
C TRP A 201 33.37 0.84 -13.82
N GLN A 202 33.61 1.71 -14.81
CA GLN A 202 34.89 2.34 -15.07
C GLN A 202 35.09 3.56 -14.18
N LEU A 203 36.18 3.58 -13.41
CA LEU A 203 36.67 4.73 -12.69
C LEU A 203 37.91 5.27 -13.39
N PRO A 204 38.34 6.53 -13.18
CA PRO A 204 39.60 7.06 -13.72
C PRO A 204 40.82 6.22 -13.35
N GLN A 205 40.84 5.66 -12.14
CA GLN A 205 41.97 4.86 -11.61
C GLN A 205 41.78 3.37 -11.76
N GLY A 206 40.65 2.86 -12.29
CA GLY A 206 40.46 1.42 -12.40
C GLY A 206 39.01 1.00 -12.63
N GLU A 207 38.67 -0.20 -12.21
CA GLU A 207 37.37 -0.82 -12.45
C GLU A 207 36.74 -1.30 -11.14
N LEU A 208 35.43 -1.02 -10.96
CA LEU A 208 34.60 -1.55 -9.89
C LEU A 208 33.65 -2.61 -10.46
N MET A 209 33.85 -3.85 -10.07
CA MET A 209 32.93 -4.96 -10.43
C MET A 209 31.98 -5.20 -9.28
N LEU A 210 30.67 -5.14 -9.56
CA LEU A 210 29.59 -5.32 -8.58
C LEU A 210 28.72 -6.51 -8.92
N LYS A 211 28.44 -7.32 -7.88
CA LYS A 211 27.33 -8.27 -7.83
C LYS A 211 26.31 -7.74 -6.84
N GLN A 212 25.03 -7.91 -7.15
CA GLN A 212 23.94 -7.36 -6.35
C GLN A 212 22.92 -8.44 -6.00
N THR A 213 22.60 -8.53 -4.70
CA THR A 213 21.47 -9.31 -4.19
C THR A 213 20.58 -8.35 -3.38
N PHE A 214 19.50 -7.91 -3.99
CA PHE A 214 18.63 -6.85 -3.45
C PHE A 214 19.43 -5.58 -3.14
N GLN A 215 19.43 -5.10 -1.87
CA GLN A 215 20.23 -3.96 -1.45
C GLN A 215 21.69 -4.30 -1.13
N MET A 216 22.04 -5.58 -1.00
CA MET A 216 23.39 -6.00 -0.64
C MET A 216 24.30 -6.10 -1.86
N LEU A 217 25.54 -5.65 -1.70
CA LEU A 217 26.55 -5.66 -2.75
C LEU A 217 27.76 -6.48 -2.34
N SER A 218 28.37 -7.10 -3.32
CA SER A 218 29.70 -7.69 -3.24
C SER A 218 30.48 -7.38 -4.52
N GLY A 219 31.78 -7.54 -4.49
CA GLY A 219 32.59 -7.29 -5.69
C GLY A 219 34.01 -6.89 -5.39
N THR A 220 34.67 -6.28 -6.37
CA THR A 220 36.08 -5.89 -6.29
C THR A 220 36.31 -4.52 -6.91
N LEU A 221 37.17 -3.72 -6.31
CA LEU A 221 37.74 -2.51 -6.90
C LEU A 221 39.20 -2.80 -7.34
N LYS A 222 39.43 -2.72 -8.63
CA LYS A 222 40.74 -2.83 -9.23
C LYS A 222 41.30 -1.44 -9.50
N THR A 223 42.51 -1.14 -9.00
CA THR A 223 43.21 0.13 -9.20
C THR A 223 44.66 -0.17 -9.65
N GLY A 224 44.96 0.12 -10.91
CA GLY A 224 46.23 -0.30 -11.52
C GLY A 224 46.40 -1.83 -11.43
N ASN A 225 47.49 -2.29 -10.81
CA ASN A 225 47.80 -3.71 -10.61
C ASN A 225 47.22 -4.28 -9.30
N SER A 226 46.58 -3.47 -8.46
CA SER A 226 46.01 -3.88 -7.18
C SER A 226 44.54 -4.17 -7.31
N SER A 227 44.03 -5.20 -6.61
CA SER A 227 42.62 -5.54 -6.52
C SER A 227 42.23 -5.69 -5.07
N SER A 228 41.16 -5.03 -4.65
CA SER A 228 40.64 -5.09 -3.30
C SER A 228 39.16 -5.52 -3.34
N GLY A 229 38.79 -6.52 -2.51
CA GLY A 229 37.39 -6.86 -2.28
C GLY A 229 36.66 -5.69 -1.62
N ILE A 230 35.39 -5.50 -1.98
CA ILE A 230 34.58 -4.53 -1.30
C ILE A 230 33.91 -5.14 -0.07
N THR A 231 33.76 -4.36 0.98
CA THR A 231 33.09 -4.74 2.25
C THR A 231 32.08 -3.66 2.68
N ASN A 232 31.18 -3.98 3.62
CA ASN A 232 30.13 -3.07 4.09
C ASN A 232 29.36 -2.41 2.93
N ALA A 233 29.12 -3.20 1.89
CA ALA A 233 28.65 -2.71 0.60
C ALA A 233 27.15 -2.89 0.46
N LYS A 234 26.41 -1.78 0.29
CA LYS A 234 24.95 -1.81 0.12
C LYS A 234 24.43 -0.60 -0.66
N MET A 235 23.21 -0.78 -1.16
CA MET A 235 22.35 0.29 -1.67
C MET A 235 21.34 0.72 -0.62
N ILE A 236 21.01 2.02 -0.60
CA ILE A 236 19.86 2.60 0.09
C ILE A 236 19.17 3.49 -0.93
N GLY A 237 18.17 2.96 -1.62
CA GLY A 237 17.59 3.64 -2.77
C GLY A 237 18.63 3.85 -3.89
N ASP A 238 18.89 5.10 -4.24
CA ASP A 238 19.90 5.51 -5.21
C ASP A 238 21.30 5.71 -4.59
N GLN A 239 21.43 5.58 -3.27
CA GLN A 239 22.71 5.77 -2.58
C GLN A 239 23.47 4.47 -2.50
N ILE A 240 24.76 4.50 -2.87
CA ILE A 240 25.71 3.41 -2.72
C ILE A 240 26.72 3.71 -1.60
N VAL A 241 26.99 2.70 -0.78
CA VAL A 241 28.04 2.74 0.24
C VAL A 241 28.86 1.46 0.13
N PHE A 242 30.19 1.56 0.17
CA PHE A 242 31.08 0.42 0.27
C PHE A 242 32.46 0.85 0.81
N THR A 243 33.24 -0.11 1.27
CA THR A 243 34.64 0.07 1.68
C THR A 243 35.54 -0.74 0.76
N ALA A 244 36.62 -0.15 0.24
CA ALA A 244 37.63 -0.84 -0.57
C ALA A 244 39.01 -0.22 -0.31
N GLY A 245 40.05 -1.05 -0.20
CA GLY A 245 41.42 -0.58 0.03
C GLY A 245 41.58 0.30 1.28
N GLY A 246 40.76 0.07 2.31
CA GLY A 246 40.74 0.87 3.55
C GLY A 246 39.98 2.17 3.46
N ASN A 247 39.46 2.56 2.29
CA ASN A 247 38.68 3.80 2.11
C ASN A 247 37.18 3.52 2.01
N GLN A 248 36.38 4.35 2.66
CA GLN A 248 34.94 4.33 2.50
C GLN A 248 34.54 5.15 1.27
N TYR A 249 33.65 4.58 0.47
CA TYR A 249 33.03 5.20 -0.70
C TYR A 249 31.56 5.43 -0.41
N THR A 250 31.08 6.64 -0.63
CA THR A 250 29.67 6.99 -0.61
C THR A 250 29.32 7.70 -1.90
N GLY A 251 28.15 7.43 -2.47
CA GLY A 251 27.77 8.10 -3.73
C GLY A 251 26.33 7.90 -4.08
N ARG A 252 25.94 8.47 -5.22
CA ARG A 252 24.62 8.30 -5.83
C ARG A 252 24.72 7.70 -7.21
N VAL A 253 23.70 6.94 -7.55
CA VAL A 253 23.55 6.27 -8.84
C VAL A 253 22.49 7.04 -9.64
N ASN A 254 22.85 7.44 -10.84
CA ASN A 254 21.91 8.04 -11.79
C ASN A 254 22.13 7.37 -13.16
N GLY A 255 21.27 6.38 -13.46
CA GLY A 255 21.39 5.58 -14.67
C GLY A 255 22.75 4.87 -14.77
N ASN A 256 23.55 5.23 -15.74
CA ASN A 256 24.86 4.65 -16.00
C ASN A 256 26.03 5.42 -15.35
N VAL A 257 25.77 6.30 -14.43
CA VAL A 257 26.78 7.08 -13.71
C VAL A 257 26.61 6.91 -12.22
N MET A 258 27.71 6.71 -11.52
CA MET A 258 27.82 6.85 -10.07
C MET A 258 28.80 7.95 -9.75
N GLU A 259 28.51 8.75 -8.76
CA GLU A 259 29.41 9.81 -8.29
C GLU A 259 29.24 10.06 -6.80
N GLY A 260 30.33 10.45 -6.14
CA GLY A 260 30.32 10.66 -4.70
C GLY A 260 31.64 11.04 -4.10
N LYS A 261 31.85 10.65 -2.84
CA LYS A 261 33.05 10.97 -2.05
C LYS A 261 33.75 9.70 -1.54
N SER A 262 35.09 9.76 -1.47
CA SER A 262 35.93 8.79 -0.79
C SER A 262 37.05 9.55 -0.05
N GLY A 263 37.01 9.51 1.28
CA GLY A 263 37.85 10.38 2.11
C GLY A 263 37.59 11.87 1.82
N SER A 264 38.64 12.63 1.52
CA SER A 264 38.53 14.05 1.12
C SER A 264 38.33 14.26 -0.38
N GLY A 265 38.41 13.18 -1.19
CA GLY A 265 38.29 13.23 -2.65
C GLY A 265 36.89 12.93 -3.16
N SER A 266 36.64 13.30 -4.41
CA SER A 266 35.48 12.86 -5.17
C SER A 266 35.83 11.66 -6.07
N TRP A 267 34.83 10.83 -6.36
CA TRP A 267 34.96 9.75 -7.34
C TRP A 267 33.78 9.74 -8.29
N LYS A 268 34.00 9.21 -9.46
CA LYS A 268 33.00 9.01 -10.48
C LYS A 268 33.24 7.68 -11.18
N ALA A 269 32.18 6.96 -11.48
CA ALA A 269 32.24 5.72 -12.26
C ALA A 269 31.14 5.72 -13.33
N THR A 270 31.45 5.16 -14.48
CA THR A 270 30.51 4.99 -15.59
C THR A 270 30.37 3.50 -15.89
N ARG A 271 29.12 3.05 -16.06
CA ARG A 271 28.84 1.64 -16.35
C ARG A 271 29.44 1.26 -17.71
N LEU A 272 30.19 0.17 -17.73
CA LEU A 272 30.59 -0.47 -18.97
C LEU A 272 29.43 -1.28 -19.57
N LYS A 273 29.35 -1.30 -20.90
CA LYS A 273 28.30 -2.03 -21.61
C LYS A 273 28.53 -3.54 -21.54
#